data_a87d4df8c234c9b7359b3dbb89560341
#
_entry.id   a87d4df8c234c9b7359b3dbb89560341
#
_cell.length_a   1.000
_cell.length_b   1.000
_cell.length_c   1.000
_cell.angle_alpha   90.00
_cell.angle_beta   90.00
_cell.angle_gamma   90.00
#
_symmetry.space_group_name_H-M   'P 1'
#
loop_
_entity.id
_entity.type
_entity.pdbx_description
1 polymer ?
#
loop_
_entity_poly.entity_id
_entity_poly.type
_entity_poly.pdbx_seq_one_letter_code
_entity_poly.pdbx_strand_id
1 'polypeptide(L)'
;MAFPTDLRKEADTIVAAAIAAAQPDEAVAKALRGADFGSGRVVLVAAGKGAWQMAHAASGFLGSRIDTGIVITKYGHCKGPIANLTLCEAGHPIPDENSFAATQKALDLVQGLKAEDTVLFLLSGGGSALFEKPLIPPVDLEQLTQNLLTCGADIVEINTLRKRFSAVKGGRFAQLCAPAHVFSIVLSDILGDPLDMIASGPAYPDLSTAAQAQAIVQKYQLPLTDTMRQLLAQETPKTLDNVETHITGSVRQLCAAAADAARSLHYEPLILTDCLSCEAREAGVFLSNMVRYTQKTGKQVALIAGGETVVHLTGHGKGGRNQELALAAAPGIAGLDGCAVFSVGSDGTDGPTDAAGGSVDGQTQAQLRAQGCDIFATLADNDAYHALQKCGGLILTGPTGTNVNDVSVALIRANLKAAVTAKMHDYKADKTEVELIHDALEHPSGIV
;
A
#
# COMPACT_ATOMS: atom_id res chain seq x y z
N MET A 1 -7.96 12.96 35.18
CA MET A 1 -7.46 11.63 34.79
C MET A 1 -6.97 11.72 33.36
N ALA A 2 -5.66 11.61 33.15
CA ALA A 2 -5.02 11.90 31.88
C ALA A 2 -5.08 10.69 30.94
N PHE A 3 -6.19 10.50 30.21
CA PHE A 3 -6.32 9.49 29.18
C PHE A 3 -5.76 9.90 27.79
N PRO A 4 -5.65 11.19 27.41
CA PRO A 4 -5.26 11.56 26.04
C PRO A 4 -3.82 11.16 25.67
N THR A 5 -2.88 11.23 26.61
CA THR A 5 -1.47 10.95 26.36
C THR A 5 -1.18 9.47 26.06
N ASP A 6 -1.96 8.54 26.59
CA ASP A 6 -1.74 7.12 26.37
C ASP A 6 -2.24 6.65 24.99
N LEU A 7 -3.42 7.11 24.54
CA LEU A 7 -3.95 6.74 23.21
C LEU A 7 -3.06 7.23 22.08
N ARG A 8 -2.48 8.43 22.21
CA ARG A 8 -1.55 8.94 21.22
C ARG A 8 -0.27 8.09 21.17
N LYS A 9 0.29 7.70 22.31
CA LYS A 9 1.45 6.80 22.37
C LYS A 9 1.15 5.43 21.78
N GLU A 10 -0.05 4.89 22.02
CA GLU A 10 -0.50 3.64 21.43
C GLU A 10 -0.64 3.76 19.92
N ALA A 11 -1.21 4.86 19.42
CA ALA A 11 -1.27 5.15 18.00
C ALA A 11 0.13 5.26 17.38
N ASP A 12 1.04 6.01 17.99
CA ASP A 12 2.42 6.16 17.53
C ASP A 12 3.16 4.80 17.53
N THR A 13 2.91 3.92 18.50
CA THR A 13 3.47 2.56 18.55
C THR A 13 2.96 1.71 17.39
N ILE A 14 1.67 1.75 17.10
CA ILE A 14 1.07 0.99 15.97
C ILE A 14 1.59 1.53 14.64
N VAL A 15 1.66 2.85 14.46
CA VAL A 15 2.20 3.49 13.25
C VAL A 15 3.65 3.08 13.03
N ALA A 16 4.49 3.15 14.06
CA ALA A 16 5.90 2.77 13.97
C ALA A 16 6.07 1.29 13.59
N ALA A 17 5.29 0.39 14.19
CA ALA A 17 5.33 -1.05 13.88
C ALA A 17 4.85 -1.34 12.46
N ALA A 18 3.77 -0.71 12.02
CA ALA A 18 3.23 -0.86 10.67
C ALA A 18 4.25 -0.41 9.60
N ILE A 19 4.83 0.78 9.76
CA ILE A 19 5.85 1.31 8.84
C ILE A 19 7.11 0.44 8.84
N ALA A 20 7.58 0.00 10.02
CA ALA A 20 8.76 -0.86 10.13
C ALA A 20 8.59 -2.18 9.37
N ALA A 21 7.40 -2.81 9.45
CA ALA A 21 7.10 -4.05 8.73
C ALA A 21 7.01 -3.87 7.21
N ALA A 22 6.79 -2.65 6.73
CA ALA A 22 6.71 -2.31 5.32
C ALA A 22 8.06 -1.83 4.74
N GLN A 23 9.13 -1.77 5.57
CA GLN A 23 10.45 -1.37 5.09
C GLN A 23 10.99 -2.37 4.07
N PRO A 24 11.59 -1.90 2.96
CA PRO A 24 12.17 -2.78 1.95
C PRO A 24 13.20 -3.75 2.50
N ASP A 25 14.00 -3.33 3.49
CA ASP A 25 15.07 -4.15 4.10
C ASP A 25 14.48 -5.38 4.79
N GLU A 26 13.49 -5.20 5.66
CA GLU A 26 12.84 -6.30 6.37
C GLU A 26 12.04 -7.19 5.41
N ALA A 27 11.36 -6.58 4.44
CA ALA A 27 10.59 -7.28 3.43
C ALA A 27 11.48 -8.24 2.60
N VAL A 28 12.62 -7.75 2.12
CA VAL A 28 13.60 -8.55 1.38
C VAL A 28 14.24 -9.60 2.26
N ALA A 29 14.70 -9.25 3.46
CA ALA A 29 15.31 -10.21 4.39
C ALA A 29 14.35 -11.35 4.76
N LYS A 30 13.06 -11.04 4.95
CA LYS A 30 12.03 -12.03 5.24
C LYS A 30 11.85 -13.02 4.09
N ALA A 31 11.81 -12.54 2.83
CA ALA A 31 11.68 -13.39 1.65
C ALA A 31 12.92 -14.29 1.45
N LEU A 32 14.10 -13.78 1.75
CA LEU A 32 15.35 -14.50 1.55
C LEU A 32 15.66 -15.52 2.66
N ARG A 33 14.99 -15.43 3.82
CA ARG A 33 15.17 -16.40 4.91
C ARG A 33 14.72 -17.79 4.48
N GLY A 34 15.68 -18.70 4.38
CA GLY A 34 15.43 -20.09 3.97
C GLY A 34 15.34 -20.32 2.47
N ALA A 35 15.53 -19.29 1.65
CA ALA A 35 15.64 -19.45 0.21
C ALA A 35 16.95 -20.17 -0.14
N ASP A 36 16.85 -21.18 -0.99
CA ASP A 36 18.00 -21.91 -1.53
C ASP A 36 18.18 -21.59 -3.01
N PHE A 37 19.30 -20.98 -3.35
CA PHE A 37 19.65 -20.64 -4.72
C PHE A 37 20.59 -21.66 -5.38
N GLY A 38 20.77 -22.83 -4.76
CA GLY A 38 21.63 -23.88 -5.28
C GLY A 38 23.08 -23.43 -5.48
N SER A 39 23.79 -24.07 -6.41
CA SER A 39 25.21 -23.82 -6.73
C SER A 39 25.40 -22.95 -8.00
N GLY A 40 24.34 -22.68 -8.79
CA GLY A 40 24.37 -21.87 -9.98
C GLY A 40 24.63 -20.39 -9.70
N ARG A 41 24.74 -19.59 -10.73
CA ARG A 41 24.91 -18.13 -10.61
C ARG A 41 23.66 -17.47 -10.05
N VAL A 42 23.84 -16.41 -9.26
CA VAL A 42 22.75 -15.53 -8.82
C VAL A 42 22.92 -14.17 -9.52
N VAL A 43 22.00 -13.85 -10.41
CA VAL A 43 21.94 -12.57 -11.13
C VAL A 43 20.83 -11.71 -10.52
N LEU A 44 21.19 -10.56 -9.96
CA LEU A 44 20.22 -9.66 -9.36
C LEU A 44 19.72 -8.64 -10.40
N VAL A 45 18.41 -8.53 -10.57
CA VAL A 45 17.76 -7.46 -11.35
C VAL A 45 16.76 -6.76 -10.46
N ALA A 46 16.98 -5.47 -10.19
CA ALA A 46 16.08 -4.67 -9.35
C ALA A 46 15.50 -3.51 -10.16
N ALA A 47 14.19 -3.29 -10.08
CA ALA A 47 13.51 -2.23 -10.80
C ALA A 47 12.40 -1.55 -9.97
N GLY A 48 12.34 -0.22 -10.01
CA GLY A 48 11.34 0.57 -9.30
C GLY A 48 11.94 1.66 -8.41
N LYS A 49 11.09 2.46 -7.77
CA LYS A 49 11.53 3.56 -6.90
C LYS A 49 12.31 3.07 -5.68
N GLY A 50 11.95 1.89 -5.13
CA GLY A 50 12.62 1.24 -4.00
C GLY A 50 13.72 0.26 -4.42
N ALA A 51 14.05 0.15 -5.71
CA ALA A 51 14.98 -0.86 -6.23
C ALA A 51 16.37 -0.79 -5.59
N TRP A 52 16.90 0.40 -5.36
CA TRP A 52 18.20 0.56 -4.70
C TRP A 52 18.18 0.00 -3.27
N GLN A 53 17.15 0.35 -2.49
CA GLN A 53 17.00 -0.10 -1.10
C GLN A 53 16.85 -1.63 -1.03
N MET A 54 15.99 -2.20 -1.89
CA MET A 54 15.80 -3.66 -1.98
C MET A 54 17.10 -4.38 -2.36
N ALA A 55 17.83 -3.87 -3.36
CA ALA A 55 19.10 -4.44 -3.80
C ALA A 55 20.19 -4.33 -2.74
N HIS A 56 20.24 -3.21 -2.00
CA HIS A 56 21.14 -3.01 -0.88
C HIS A 56 20.87 -4.03 0.24
N ALA A 57 19.60 -4.23 0.59
CA ALA A 57 19.18 -5.23 1.58
C ALA A 57 19.52 -6.65 1.14
N ALA A 58 19.23 -7.01 -0.13
CA ALA A 58 19.57 -8.32 -0.70
C ALA A 58 21.09 -8.56 -0.69
N SER A 59 21.88 -7.55 -1.05
CA SER A 59 23.35 -7.63 -1.02
C SER A 59 23.89 -7.76 0.40
N GLY A 60 23.28 -7.09 1.37
CA GLY A 60 23.63 -7.24 2.80
C GLY A 60 23.33 -8.63 3.33
N PHE A 61 22.25 -9.27 2.86
CA PHE A 61 21.84 -10.61 3.29
C PHE A 61 22.63 -11.73 2.60
N LEU A 62 22.82 -11.66 1.28
CA LEU A 62 23.41 -12.71 0.46
C LEU A 62 24.94 -12.54 0.26
N GLY A 63 25.46 -11.32 0.43
CA GLY A 63 26.88 -11.05 0.29
C GLY A 63 27.45 -11.46 -1.07
N SER A 64 28.53 -12.24 -1.05
CA SER A 64 29.21 -12.73 -2.25
C SER A 64 28.43 -13.76 -3.05
N ARG A 65 27.24 -14.18 -2.61
CA ARG A 65 26.38 -15.11 -3.34
C ARG A 65 25.75 -14.43 -4.57
N ILE A 66 25.68 -13.09 -4.60
CA ILE A 66 25.27 -12.34 -5.79
C ILE A 66 26.50 -12.17 -6.69
N ASP A 67 26.50 -12.84 -7.84
CA ASP A 67 27.60 -12.81 -8.79
C ASP A 67 27.67 -11.48 -9.55
N THR A 68 26.52 -10.98 -10.01
CA THR A 68 26.40 -9.74 -10.77
C THR A 68 24.97 -9.26 -10.74
N GLY A 69 24.73 -8.02 -11.19
CA GLY A 69 23.36 -7.54 -11.31
C GLY A 69 23.27 -6.10 -11.76
N ILE A 70 22.00 -5.65 -11.82
CA ILE A 70 21.64 -4.27 -12.20
C ILE A 70 20.50 -3.76 -11.35
N VAL A 71 20.59 -2.49 -10.99
CA VAL A 71 19.56 -1.74 -10.27
C VAL A 71 19.10 -0.61 -11.18
N ILE A 72 17.80 -0.52 -11.43
CA ILE A 72 17.17 0.52 -12.24
C ILE A 72 16.18 1.29 -11.37
N THR A 73 16.52 2.52 -11.04
CA THR A 73 15.70 3.34 -10.14
C THR A 73 15.49 4.74 -10.68
N LYS A 74 14.64 5.53 -10.03
CA LYS A 74 14.37 6.92 -10.40
C LYS A 74 15.59 7.79 -10.13
N TYR A 75 15.77 8.85 -10.92
CA TYR A 75 16.80 9.87 -10.69
C TYR A 75 16.84 10.37 -9.23
N GLY A 76 18.04 10.41 -8.66
CA GLY A 76 18.30 10.83 -7.28
C GLY A 76 17.94 9.78 -6.22
N HIS A 77 17.62 8.55 -6.60
CA HIS A 77 17.28 7.48 -5.65
C HIS A 77 18.44 6.51 -5.35
N CYS A 78 19.55 6.57 -6.09
CA CYS A 78 20.76 5.85 -5.73
C CYS A 78 21.45 6.52 -4.54
N LYS A 79 21.70 5.76 -3.46
CA LYS A 79 22.32 6.27 -2.22
C LYS A 79 23.80 5.88 -2.08
N GLY A 80 24.40 5.32 -3.14
CA GLY A 80 25.80 4.91 -3.17
C GLY A 80 26.01 3.58 -3.91
N PRO A 81 27.26 3.14 -4.11
CA PRO A 81 27.57 1.90 -4.82
C PRO A 81 27.13 0.66 -4.02
N ILE A 82 26.76 -0.40 -4.74
CA ILE A 82 26.52 -1.73 -4.19
C ILE A 82 27.45 -2.68 -4.92
N ALA A 83 28.16 -3.53 -4.16
CA ALA A 83 29.14 -4.45 -4.72
C ALA A 83 28.52 -5.38 -5.77
N ASN A 84 29.21 -5.61 -6.86
CA ASN A 84 28.81 -6.45 -7.99
C ASN A 84 27.57 -5.97 -8.78
N LEU A 85 27.00 -4.80 -8.45
CA LEU A 85 25.83 -4.28 -9.11
C LEU A 85 26.10 -3.01 -9.92
N THR A 86 25.58 -2.97 -11.14
CA THR A 86 25.51 -1.77 -11.96
C THR A 86 24.30 -0.94 -11.55
N LEU A 87 24.50 0.33 -11.20
CA LEU A 87 23.42 1.24 -10.81
C LEU A 87 23.04 2.12 -11.99
N CYS A 88 21.75 2.19 -12.30
CA CYS A 88 21.19 3.01 -13.37
C CYS A 88 20.04 3.84 -12.82
N GLU A 89 20.04 5.13 -13.10
CA GLU A 89 18.94 6.03 -12.83
C GLU A 89 18.23 6.41 -14.13
N ALA A 90 16.88 6.50 -14.07
CA ALA A 90 16.03 6.65 -15.26
C ALA A 90 14.76 7.47 -14.98
N GLY A 91 14.02 7.80 -16.04
CA GLY A 91 12.81 8.61 -15.99
C GLY A 91 11.61 7.92 -15.33
N HIS A 92 10.90 8.67 -14.50
CA HIS A 92 9.63 8.29 -13.87
C HIS A 92 8.79 9.54 -13.60
N PRO A 93 7.49 9.61 -13.93
CA PRO A 93 6.60 8.52 -14.35
C PRO A 93 6.67 8.17 -15.85
N ILE A 94 7.37 8.95 -16.66
CA ILE A 94 7.53 8.69 -18.10
C ILE A 94 8.88 8.01 -18.33
N PRO A 95 8.92 6.85 -19.02
CA PRO A 95 10.17 6.20 -19.38
C PRO A 95 10.98 7.05 -20.36
N ASP A 96 12.29 6.98 -20.26
CA ASP A 96 13.22 7.70 -21.12
C ASP A 96 14.29 6.77 -21.73
N GLU A 97 15.22 7.35 -22.50
CA GLU A 97 16.34 6.62 -23.11
C GLU A 97 17.16 5.83 -22.07
N ASN A 98 17.32 6.36 -20.85
CA ASN A 98 18.03 5.67 -19.78
C ASN A 98 17.24 4.47 -19.26
N SER A 99 15.90 4.55 -19.20
CA SER A 99 15.04 3.40 -18.90
C SER A 99 15.25 2.27 -19.90
N PHE A 100 15.26 2.62 -21.20
CA PHE A 100 15.41 1.64 -22.29
C PHE A 100 16.80 1.02 -22.32
N ALA A 101 17.85 1.84 -22.12
CA ALA A 101 19.24 1.39 -22.10
C ALA A 101 19.53 0.50 -20.86
N ALA A 102 19.03 0.88 -19.69
CA ALA A 102 19.20 0.10 -18.48
C ALA A 102 18.44 -1.24 -18.56
N THR A 103 17.22 -1.24 -19.11
CA THR A 103 16.45 -2.47 -19.32
C THR A 103 17.16 -3.39 -20.33
N GLN A 104 17.76 -2.84 -21.39
CA GLN A 104 18.56 -3.65 -22.31
C GLN A 104 19.74 -4.33 -21.61
N LYS A 105 20.46 -3.62 -20.75
CA LYS A 105 21.54 -4.22 -19.94
C LYS A 105 21.01 -5.35 -19.05
N ALA A 106 19.82 -5.20 -18.46
CA ALA A 106 19.20 -6.26 -17.68
C ALA A 106 18.88 -7.50 -18.55
N LEU A 107 18.37 -7.28 -19.78
CA LEU A 107 18.13 -8.36 -20.72
C LEU A 107 19.42 -9.06 -21.14
N ASP A 108 20.50 -8.32 -21.36
CA ASP A 108 21.82 -8.88 -21.73
C ASP A 108 22.40 -9.75 -20.59
N LEU A 109 22.16 -9.36 -19.32
CA LEU A 109 22.63 -10.11 -18.14
C LEU A 109 21.94 -11.47 -17.98
N VAL A 110 20.69 -11.59 -18.40
CA VAL A 110 19.89 -12.82 -18.26
C VAL A 110 19.94 -13.74 -19.49
N GLN A 111 20.64 -13.33 -20.54
CA GLN A 111 20.83 -14.19 -21.72
C GLN A 111 21.78 -15.35 -21.43
N GLY A 112 21.38 -16.55 -21.87
CA GLY A 112 22.22 -17.74 -21.79
C GLY A 112 22.39 -18.29 -20.37
N LEU A 113 21.53 -17.92 -19.44
CA LEU A 113 21.46 -18.54 -18.12
C LEU A 113 21.04 -20.01 -18.24
N LYS A 114 21.46 -20.83 -17.28
CA LYS A 114 21.20 -22.25 -17.22
C LYS A 114 20.14 -22.58 -16.17
N ALA A 115 19.68 -23.82 -16.15
CA ALA A 115 18.65 -24.28 -15.21
C ALA A 115 19.08 -24.24 -13.73
N GLU A 116 20.39 -24.31 -13.47
CA GLU A 116 20.97 -24.17 -12.13
C GLU A 116 21.11 -22.71 -11.68
N ASP A 117 20.97 -21.73 -12.60
CA ASP A 117 21.12 -20.31 -12.30
C ASP A 117 19.80 -19.71 -11.76
N THR A 118 19.92 -18.66 -10.96
CA THR A 118 18.77 -17.94 -10.41
C THR A 118 18.83 -16.46 -10.75
N VAL A 119 17.73 -15.93 -11.22
CA VAL A 119 17.50 -14.49 -11.33
C VAL A 119 16.76 -14.02 -10.08
N LEU A 120 17.44 -13.26 -9.20
CA LEU A 120 16.81 -12.59 -8.08
C LEU A 120 16.19 -11.28 -8.60
N PHE A 121 14.87 -11.29 -8.81
CA PHE A 121 14.13 -10.17 -9.39
C PHE A 121 13.43 -9.37 -8.30
N LEU A 122 13.88 -8.13 -8.06
CA LEU A 122 13.37 -7.24 -7.03
C LEU A 122 12.53 -6.14 -7.69
N LEU A 123 11.25 -6.08 -7.36
CA LEU A 123 10.30 -5.17 -8.02
C LEU A 123 9.58 -4.29 -7.00
N SER A 124 9.52 -2.99 -7.28
CA SER A 124 8.75 -2.02 -6.48
C SER A 124 7.96 -1.06 -7.36
N GLY A 125 7.14 -0.23 -6.75
CA GLY A 125 6.35 0.79 -7.43
C GLY A 125 7.16 1.65 -8.41
N GLY A 126 6.52 2.05 -9.51
CA GLY A 126 7.17 2.80 -10.61
C GLY A 126 7.90 1.95 -11.65
N GLY A 127 7.95 0.63 -11.48
CA GLY A 127 8.59 -0.29 -12.40
C GLY A 127 8.03 -0.25 -13.83
N SER A 128 6.78 0.17 -14.02
CA SER A 128 6.19 0.30 -15.37
C SER A 128 6.93 1.28 -16.30
N ALA A 129 7.54 2.33 -15.76
CA ALA A 129 8.35 3.28 -16.51
C ALA A 129 9.84 2.92 -16.46
N LEU A 130 10.33 2.53 -15.27
CA LEU A 130 11.74 2.28 -15.02
C LEU A 130 12.25 1.00 -15.69
N PHE A 131 11.39 -0.04 -15.81
CA PHE A 131 11.70 -1.31 -16.46
C PHE A 131 10.91 -1.47 -17.76
N GLU A 132 11.35 -0.76 -18.80
CA GLU A 132 10.69 -0.72 -20.09
C GLU A 132 11.69 -0.88 -21.23
N LYS A 133 11.36 -1.73 -22.19
CA LYS A 133 12.04 -1.87 -23.47
C LYS A 133 11.00 -1.97 -24.58
N PRO A 134 10.71 -0.87 -25.29
CA PRO A 134 9.72 -0.87 -26.35
C PRO A 134 10.10 -1.78 -27.50
N LEU A 135 9.11 -2.49 -28.07
CA LEU A 135 9.20 -3.25 -29.32
C LEU A 135 8.81 -2.39 -30.55
N ILE A 136 8.39 -1.17 -30.31
CA ILE A 136 8.02 -0.16 -31.29
C ILE A 136 8.86 1.10 -31.05
N PRO A 137 8.94 2.05 -31.99
CA PRO A 137 9.60 3.32 -31.76
C PRO A 137 9.08 3.99 -30.49
N PRO A 138 9.93 4.55 -29.61
CA PRO A 138 9.51 5.19 -28.34
C PRO A 138 8.44 6.26 -28.54
N VAL A 139 8.52 7.03 -29.62
CA VAL A 139 7.53 8.07 -29.97
C VAL A 139 6.14 7.47 -30.22
N ASP A 140 6.06 6.28 -30.82
CA ASP A 140 4.77 5.61 -31.07
C ASP A 140 4.17 5.09 -29.77
N LEU A 141 4.99 4.60 -28.82
CA LEU A 141 4.55 4.18 -27.49
C LEU A 141 4.05 5.36 -26.66
N GLU A 142 4.74 6.49 -26.74
CA GLU A 142 4.32 7.73 -26.05
C GLU A 142 2.99 8.23 -26.61
N GLN A 143 2.86 8.31 -27.94
CA GLN A 143 1.64 8.75 -28.61
C GLN A 143 0.46 7.81 -28.29
N LEU A 144 0.68 6.49 -28.30
CA LEU A 144 -0.35 5.52 -27.91
C LEU A 144 -0.81 5.75 -26.46
N THR A 145 0.15 5.93 -25.54
CA THR A 145 -0.16 6.18 -24.12
C THR A 145 -0.97 7.47 -23.95
N GLN A 146 -0.57 8.55 -24.64
CA GLN A 146 -1.29 9.83 -24.60
C GLN A 146 -2.71 9.70 -25.17
N ASN A 147 -2.87 8.97 -26.28
CA ASN A 147 -4.18 8.72 -26.86
C ASN A 147 -5.10 7.96 -25.90
N LEU A 148 -4.59 6.91 -25.24
CA LEU A 148 -5.33 6.12 -24.24
C LEU A 148 -5.78 6.96 -23.06
N LEU A 149 -4.91 7.81 -22.51
CA LEU A 149 -5.25 8.73 -21.42
C LEU A 149 -6.31 9.73 -21.87
N THR A 150 -6.18 10.30 -23.07
CA THR A 150 -7.10 11.31 -23.60
C THR A 150 -8.49 10.75 -23.88
N CYS A 151 -8.60 9.49 -24.33
CA CYS A 151 -9.90 8.86 -24.59
C CYS A 151 -10.54 8.24 -23.32
N GLY A 152 -9.91 8.38 -22.14
CA GLY A 152 -10.43 7.89 -20.87
C GLY A 152 -10.36 6.37 -20.71
N ALA A 153 -9.38 5.71 -21.32
CA ALA A 153 -9.12 4.30 -21.09
C ALA A 153 -8.72 4.06 -19.63
N ASP A 154 -9.23 2.99 -19.04
CA ASP A 154 -8.86 2.61 -17.68
C ASP A 154 -7.46 1.98 -17.63
N ILE A 155 -6.92 1.81 -16.43
CA ILE A 155 -5.56 1.29 -16.23
C ILE A 155 -5.40 -0.15 -16.71
N VAL A 156 -6.46 -0.96 -16.69
CA VAL A 156 -6.45 -2.34 -17.19
C VAL A 156 -6.32 -2.35 -18.70
N GLU A 157 -7.11 -1.51 -19.39
CA GLU A 157 -7.07 -1.33 -20.84
C GLU A 157 -5.69 -0.81 -21.30
N ILE A 158 -5.15 0.20 -20.59
CA ILE A 158 -3.81 0.76 -20.87
C ILE A 158 -2.74 -0.34 -20.73
N ASN A 159 -2.74 -1.10 -19.63
CA ASN A 159 -1.77 -2.15 -19.40
C ASN A 159 -1.93 -3.31 -20.41
N THR A 160 -3.16 -3.66 -20.80
CA THR A 160 -3.42 -4.68 -21.82
C THR A 160 -2.71 -4.37 -23.13
N LEU A 161 -2.71 -3.11 -23.56
CA LEU A 161 -1.98 -2.69 -24.76
C LEU A 161 -0.47 -2.56 -24.52
N ARG A 162 -0.04 -1.93 -23.41
CA ARG A 162 1.38 -1.74 -23.09
C ARG A 162 2.14 -3.06 -23.02
N LYS A 163 1.54 -4.12 -22.44
CA LYS A 163 2.13 -5.46 -22.40
C LYS A 163 2.45 -6.01 -23.80
N ARG A 164 1.67 -5.67 -24.83
CA ARG A 164 1.88 -6.12 -26.22
C ARG A 164 3.09 -5.47 -26.90
N PHE A 165 3.42 -4.23 -26.51
CA PHE A 165 4.46 -3.43 -27.16
C PHE A 165 5.77 -3.36 -26.36
N SER A 166 5.93 -4.19 -25.34
CA SER A 166 7.11 -4.22 -24.47
C SER A 166 7.83 -5.57 -24.54
N ALA A 167 9.13 -5.55 -24.56
CA ALA A 167 9.96 -6.76 -24.52
C ALA A 167 10.02 -7.42 -23.14
N VAL A 168 9.61 -6.71 -22.08
CA VAL A 168 9.77 -7.20 -20.71
C VAL A 168 8.44 -7.43 -19.98
N LYS A 169 7.36 -6.75 -20.36
CA LYS A 169 6.06 -6.82 -19.68
C LYS A 169 5.28 -8.09 -20.04
N GLY A 170 4.22 -8.37 -19.23
CA GLY A 170 3.30 -9.49 -19.48
C GLY A 170 4.01 -10.85 -19.48
N GLY A 171 4.92 -11.10 -18.55
CA GLY A 171 5.64 -12.36 -18.38
C GLY A 171 6.87 -12.54 -19.28
N ARG A 172 7.10 -11.63 -20.23
CA ARG A 172 8.19 -11.79 -21.20
C ARG A 172 9.57 -11.77 -20.56
N PHE A 173 9.80 -10.97 -19.54
CA PHE A 173 11.09 -10.96 -18.85
C PHE A 173 11.41 -12.33 -18.24
N ALA A 174 10.48 -12.91 -17.49
CA ALA A 174 10.69 -14.23 -16.91
C ALA A 174 10.82 -15.33 -17.96
N GLN A 175 10.09 -15.24 -19.07
CA GLN A 175 10.24 -16.14 -20.21
C GLN A 175 11.66 -16.07 -20.80
N LEU A 176 12.24 -14.86 -20.90
CA LEU A 176 13.61 -14.66 -21.38
C LEU A 176 14.68 -15.18 -20.42
N CYS A 177 14.36 -15.25 -19.12
CA CYS A 177 15.26 -15.85 -18.12
C CYS A 177 15.31 -17.37 -18.22
N ALA A 178 14.32 -18.03 -18.82
CA ALA A 178 14.27 -19.49 -18.91
C ALA A 178 15.51 -20.06 -19.64
N PRO A 179 16.09 -21.20 -19.16
CA PRO A 179 15.55 -22.12 -18.16
C PRO A 179 15.92 -21.78 -16.69
N ALA A 180 16.55 -20.63 -16.42
CA ALA A 180 16.89 -20.21 -15.05
C ALA A 180 15.64 -19.95 -14.20
N HIS A 181 15.74 -20.20 -12.90
CA HIS A 181 14.71 -19.88 -11.94
C HIS A 181 14.64 -18.35 -11.68
N VAL A 182 13.45 -17.79 -11.62
CA VAL A 182 13.21 -16.40 -11.25
C VAL A 182 12.61 -16.34 -9.85
N PHE A 183 13.42 -15.92 -8.87
CA PHE A 183 12.96 -15.65 -7.51
C PHE A 183 12.56 -14.18 -7.43
N SER A 184 11.26 -13.91 -7.47
CA SER A 184 10.70 -12.56 -7.55
C SER A 184 10.25 -12.06 -6.18
N ILE A 185 10.79 -10.93 -5.73
CA ILE A 185 10.36 -10.24 -4.51
C ILE A 185 9.68 -8.93 -4.92
N VAL A 186 8.41 -8.76 -4.52
CA VAL A 186 7.58 -7.63 -4.93
C VAL A 186 7.17 -6.80 -3.71
N LEU A 187 7.46 -5.50 -3.77
CA LEU A 187 6.85 -4.47 -2.92
C LEU A 187 5.70 -3.83 -3.70
N SER A 188 4.46 -4.14 -3.30
CA SER A 188 3.27 -3.71 -4.01
C SER A 188 2.75 -2.38 -3.49
N ASP A 189 2.54 -1.43 -4.40
CA ASP A 189 1.85 -0.16 -4.17
C ASP A 189 0.44 -0.15 -4.80
N ILE A 190 -0.05 -1.30 -5.29
CA ILE A 190 -1.37 -1.42 -5.92
C ILE A 190 -2.30 -2.23 -5.02
N LEU A 191 -3.51 -1.71 -4.79
CA LEU A 191 -4.51 -2.36 -3.95
C LEU A 191 -4.91 -3.73 -4.50
N GLY A 192 -4.94 -4.73 -3.59
CA GLY A 192 -5.26 -6.11 -3.93
C GLY A 192 -4.09 -6.90 -4.53
N ASP A 193 -2.91 -6.30 -4.62
CA ASP A 193 -1.66 -6.91 -5.10
C ASP A 193 -1.78 -7.65 -6.46
N PRO A 194 -2.39 -7.04 -7.50
CA PRO A 194 -2.53 -7.69 -8.79
C PRO A 194 -1.17 -7.76 -9.48
N LEU A 195 -0.47 -8.89 -9.36
CA LEU A 195 0.90 -9.09 -9.84
C LEU A 195 1.06 -8.81 -11.35
N ASP A 196 0.02 -9.02 -12.15
CA ASP A 196 0.00 -8.71 -13.58
C ASP A 196 -0.09 -7.22 -13.88
N MET A 197 -0.44 -6.40 -12.88
CA MET A 197 -0.52 -4.93 -12.97
C MET A 197 0.74 -4.26 -12.41
N ILE A 198 1.40 -4.86 -11.41
CA ILE A 198 2.63 -4.30 -10.82
C ILE A 198 3.74 -4.31 -11.87
N ALA A 199 4.25 -3.13 -12.22
CA ALA A 199 5.18 -2.90 -13.34
C ALA A 199 4.70 -3.50 -14.67
N SER A 200 3.39 -3.75 -14.83
CA SER A 200 2.75 -4.47 -15.94
C SER A 200 3.23 -5.93 -16.07
N GLY A 201 3.55 -6.57 -14.94
CA GLY A 201 3.78 -8.01 -14.81
C GLY A 201 5.00 -8.58 -15.54
N PRO A 202 6.24 -8.12 -15.33
CA PRO A 202 7.41 -8.66 -16.06
C PRO A 202 7.68 -10.14 -15.80
N ALA A 203 7.42 -10.59 -14.56
CA ALA A 203 7.60 -11.97 -14.13
C ALA A 203 6.26 -12.61 -13.74
N TYR A 204 5.17 -12.25 -14.43
CA TYR A 204 3.85 -12.78 -14.15
C TYR A 204 3.07 -13.10 -15.44
N PRO A 205 2.33 -14.22 -15.49
CA PRO A 205 1.55 -14.57 -16.67
C PRO A 205 0.52 -13.47 -16.99
N ASP A 206 0.38 -13.15 -18.27
CA ASP A 206 -0.60 -12.17 -18.73
C ASP A 206 -1.91 -12.86 -19.14
N LEU A 207 -2.95 -12.66 -18.34
CA LEU A 207 -4.27 -13.24 -18.60
C LEU A 207 -5.04 -12.52 -19.71
N SER A 208 -4.61 -11.31 -20.13
CA SER A 208 -5.24 -10.59 -21.24
C SER A 208 -4.97 -11.26 -22.57
N THR A 209 -5.94 -11.26 -23.49
CA THR A 209 -5.82 -11.90 -24.80
C THR A 209 -5.57 -10.91 -25.92
N ALA A 210 -5.02 -11.36 -27.06
CA ALA A 210 -4.88 -10.55 -28.27
C ALA A 210 -6.26 -10.03 -28.74
N ALA A 211 -7.32 -10.82 -28.58
CA ALA A 211 -8.69 -10.40 -28.92
C ALA A 211 -9.17 -9.23 -28.05
N GLN A 212 -8.90 -9.25 -26.74
CA GLN A 212 -9.22 -8.14 -25.85
C GLN A 212 -8.43 -6.89 -26.25
N ALA A 213 -7.13 -7.02 -26.52
CA ALA A 213 -6.31 -5.90 -26.98
C ALA A 213 -6.84 -5.29 -28.28
N GLN A 214 -7.26 -6.11 -29.24
CA GLN A 214 -7.87 -5.64 -30.49
C GLN A 214 -9.21 -4.93 -30.25
N ALA A 215 -10.04 -5.44 -29.33
CA ALA A 215 -11.31 -4.81 -28.97
C ALA A 215 -11.11 -3.42 -28.35
N ILE A 216 -10.06 -3.22 -27.51
CA ILE A 216 -9.70 -1.91 -26.96
C ILE A 216 -9.30 -0.93 -28.09
N VAL A 217 -8.48 -1.39 -29.04
CA VAL A 217 -8.08 -0.57 -30.20
C VAL A 217 -9.31 -0.16 -31.03
N GLN A 218 -10.26 -1.05 -31.25
CA GLN A 218 -11.51 -0.75 -31.95
C GLN A 218 -12.40 0.21 -31.17
N LYS A 219 -12.58 -0.04 -29.86
CA LYS A 219 -13.38 0.80 -28.96
C LYS A 219 -12.96 2.27 -29.03
N TYR A 220 -11.67 2.53 -28.99
CA TYR A 220 -11.12 3.88 -28.96
C TYR A 220 -10.61 4.38 -30.31
N GLN A 221 -10.78 3.58 -31.39
CA GLN A 221 -10.32 3.90 -32.75
C GLN A 221 -8.85 4.34 -32.81
N LEU A 222 -7.99 3.63 -32.06
CA LEU A 222 -6.58 4.00 -31.92
C LEU A 222 -5.82 3.80 -33.23
N PRO A 223 -5.04 4.79 -33.69
CA PRO A 223 -4.19 4.64 -34.87
C PRO A 223 -3.04 3.67 -34.55
N LEU A 224 -2.85 2.66 -35.39
CA LEU A 224 -1.76 1.70 -35.27
C LEU A 224 -0.95 1.62 -36.56
N THR A 225 0.37 1.52 -36.42
CA THR A 225 1.28 1.15 -37.52
C THR A 225 1.12 -0.35 -37.83
N ASP A 226 1.66 -0.78 -38.97
CA ASP A 226 1.62 -2.21 -39.36
C ASP A 226 2.40 -3.08 -38.34
N THR A 227 3.53 -2.59 -37.85
CA THR A 227 4.32 -3.25 -36.82
C THR A 227 3.49 -3.42 -35.52
N MET A 228 2.76 -2.39 -35.10
CA MET A 228 1.89 -2.46 -33.93
C MET A 228 0.76 -3.49 -34.12
N ARG A 229 0.16 -3.56 -35.32
CA ARG A 229 -0.87 -4.57 -35.64
C ARG A 229 -0.33 -6.01 -35.55
N GLN A 230 0.88 -6.23 -36.05
CA GLN A 230 1.54 -7.56 -35.98
C GLN A 230 1.82 -7.96 -34.53
N LEU A 231 2.35 -7.05 -33.69
CA LEU A 231 2.62 -7.30 -32.28
C LEU A 231 1.33 -7.52 -31.48
N LEU A 232 0.27 -6.75 -31.79
CA LEU A 232 -1.03 -6.86 -31.14
C LEU A 232 -1.69 -8.24 -31.35
N ALA A 233 -1.45 -8.86 -32.50
CA ALA A 233 -1.98 -10.19 -32.82
C ALA A 233 -1.24 -11.33 -32.11
N GLN A 234 -0.07 -11.06 -31.50
CA GLN A 234 0.71 -12.07 -30.78
C GLN A 234 0.21 -12.20 -29.33
N GLU A 235 0.11 -13.42 -28.83
CA GLU A 235 -0.17 -13.65 -27.42
C GLU A 235 1.08 -13.43 -26.54
N THR A 236 0.86 -12.94 -25.36
CA THR A 236 1.84 -12.88 -24.29
C THR A 236 1.89 -14.21 -23.54
N PRO A 237 2.96 -14.52 -22.77
CA PRO A 237 3.06 -15.73 -21.97
C PRO A 237 1.83 -15.91 -21.04
N LYS A 238 1.19 -17.09 -21.13
CA LYS A 238 0.00 -17.44 -20.33
C LYS A 238 0.35 -18.28 -19.11
N THR A 239 1.50 -18.91 -19.13
CA THR A 239 2.07 -19.71 -18.04
C THR A 239 3.56 -19.40 -17.91
N LEU A 240 4.08 -19.49 -16.72
CA LEU A 240 5.50 -19.34 -16.39
C LEU A 240 5.83 -20.41 -15.33
N ASP A 241 6.61 -21.41 -15.74
CA ASP A 241 6.94 -22.55 -14.86
C ASP A 241 8.25 -22.33 -14.07
N ASN A 242 8.96 -21.24 -14.37
CA ASN A 242 10.26 -20.89 -13.80
C ASN A 242 10.20 -19.75 -12.78
N VAL A 243 9.04 -19.35 -12.28
CA VAL A 243 8.89 -18.19 -11.40
C VAL A 243 8.32 -18.57 -10.04
N GLU A 244 8.99 -18.13 -9.00
CA GLU A 244 8.48 -18.09 -7.63
C GLU A 244 8.35 -16.64 -7.18
N THR A 245 7.16 -16.23 -6.70
CA THR A 245 6.87 -14.83 -6.34
C THR A 245 6.54 -14.68 -4.86
N HIS A 246 7.22 -13.73 -4.22
CA HIS A 246 7.01 -13.32 -2.83
C HIS A 246 6.56 -11.88 -2.77
N ILE A 247 5.32 -11.63 -2.34
CA ILE A 247 4.85 -10.28 -2.02
C ILE A 247 5.22 -10.01 -0.57
N THR A 248 6.17 -9.12 -0.35
CA THR A 248 6.76 -8.91 0.97
C THR A 248 6.50 -7.53 1.57
N GLY A 249 6.00 -6.59 0.78
CA GLY A 249 5.52 -5.29 1.22
C GLY A 249 4.24 -4.97 0.48
N SER A 250 3.14 -4.82 1.23
CA SER A 250 1.84 -4.43 0.70
C SER A 250 0.98 -3.83 1.81
N VAL A 251 -0.12 -3.20 1.43
CA VAL A 251 -1.11 -2.69 2.38
C VAL A 251 -1.63 -3.80 3.31
N ARG A 252 -1.75 -5.03 2.83
CA ARG A 252 -2.15 -6.19 3.64
C ARG A 252 -1.16 -6.44 4.78
N GLN A 253 0.14 -6.37 4.51
CA GLN A 253 1.17 -6.54 5.52
C GLN A 253 1.24 -5.36 6.48
N LEU A 254 1.03 -4.14 5.98
CA LEU A 254 0.89 -2.94 6.78
C LEU A 254 -0.25 -3.10 7.82
N CYS A 255 -1.44 -3.56 7.37
CA CYS A 255 -2.57 -3.86 8.24
C CYS A 255 -2.30 -4.99 9.24
N ALA A 256 -1.64 -6.06 8.79
CA ALA A 256 -1.28 -7.18 9.67
C ALA A 256 -0.34 -6.75 10.79
N ALA A 257 0.70 -5.96 10.47
CA ALA A 257 1.63 -5.43 11.46
C ALA A 257 0.95 -4.45 12.44
N ALA A 258 0.04 -3.60 11.94
CA ALA A 258 -0.80 -2.75 12.80
C ALA A 258 -1.67 -3.60 13.75
N ALA A 259 -2.23 -4.72 13.26
CA ALA A 259 -3.02 -5.65 14.07
C ALA A 259 -2.17 -6.35 15.14
N ASP A 260 -0.96 -6.78 14.82
CA ASP A 260 -0.05 -7.41 15.78
C ASP A 260 0.40 -6.42 16.85
N ALA A 261 0.70 -5.17 16.47
CA ALA A 261 1.01 -4.11 17.42
C ALA A 261 -0.19 -3.80 18.35
N ALA A 262 -1.41 -3.74 17.79
CA ALA A 262 -2.62 -3.54 18.58
C ALA A 262 -2.86 -4.69 19.57
N ARG A 263 -2.59 -5.97 19.19
CA ARG A 263 -2.65 -7.12 20.13
C ARG A 263 -1.67 -6.97 21.28
N SER A 264 -0.44 -6.51 21.01
CA SER A 264 0.57 -6.29 22.05
C SER A 264 0.14 -5.21 23.07
N LEU A 265 -0.75 -4.30 22.66
CA LEU A 265 -1.39 -3.27 23.46
C LEU A 265 -2.74 -3.73 24.06
N HIS A 266 -3.03 -5.03 23.97
CA HIS A 266 -4.23 -5.69 24.50
C HIS A 266 -5.55 -5.30 23.80
N TYR A 267 -5.50 -4.80 22.57
CA TYR A 267 -6.68 -4.64 21.73
C TYR A 267 -7.02 -5.95 20.99
N GLU A 268 -8.31 -6.20 20.80
CA GLU A 268 -8.80 -7.17 19.82
C GLU A 268 -8.76 -6.51 18.44
N PRO A 269 -7.81 -6.85 17.54
CA PRO A 269 -7.75 -6.21 16.23
C PRO A 269 -8.75 -6.83 15.26
N LEU A 270 -9.44 -5.97 14.51
CA LEU A 270 -10.33 -6.35 13.44
C LEU A 270 -9.90 -5.60 12.17
N ILE A 271 -9.34 -6.33 11.20
CA ILE A 271 -9.04 -5.78 9.88
C ILE A 271 -10.37 -5.76 9.09
N LEU A 272 -10.85 -4.54 8.79
CA LEU A 272 -12.08 -4.30 8.06
C LEU A 272 -11.90 -4.52 6.56
N THR A 273 -10.78 -4.04 6.03
CA THR A 273 -10.41 -4.13 4.61
C THR A 273 -8.93 -3.82 4.43
N ASP A 274 -8.34 -4.30 3.35
CA ASP A 274 -7.03 -3.92 2.81
C ASP A 274 -7.15 -3.25 1.42
N CYS A 275 -8.37 -2.82 1.04
CA CYS A 275 -8.68 -2.22 -0.25
C CYS A 275 -9.58 -0.97 -0.11
N LEU A 276 -9.39 -0.17 0.95
CA LEU A 276 -10.16 1.06 1.16
C LEU A 276 -9.83 2.06 0.05
N SER A 277 -10.83 2.46 -0.77
CA SER A 277 -10.63 3.31 -1.96
C SER A 277 -11.68 4.41 -2.14
N CYS A 278 -12.45 4.73 -1.11
CA CYS A 278 -13.46 5.80 -1.16
C CYS A 278 -12.86 7.19 -0.86
N GLU A 279 -13.70 8.22 -0.85
CA GLU A 279 -13.29 9.56 -0.42
C GLU A 279 -12.85 9.56 1.05
N ALA A 280 -11.76 10.25 1.35
CA ALA A 280 -11.12 10.24 2.67
C ALA A 280 -12.07 10.69 3.81
N ARG A 281 -12.85 11.75 3.57
CA ARG A 281 -13.81 12.25 4.57
C ARG A 281 -14.93 11.24 4.84
N GLU A 282 -15.40 10.53 3.82
CA GLU A 282 -16.43 9.50 3.99
C GLU A 282 -15.91 8.30 4.78
N ALA A 283 -14.66 7.89 4.52
CA ALA A 283 -13.98 6.87 5.31
C ALA A 283 -13.87 7.28 6.79
N GLY A 284 -13.50 8.54 7.07
CA GLY A 284 -13.41 9.08 8.43
C GLY A 284 -14.75 9.07 9.16
N VAL A 285 -15.82 9.51 8.48
CA VAL A 285 -17.20 9.46 9.02
C VAL A 285 -17.62 8.00 9.28
N PHE A 286 -17.36 7.09 8.35
CA PHE A 286 -17.69 5.67 8.51
C PHE A 286 -16.96 5.07 9.73
N LEU A 287 -15.64 5.27 9.85
CA LEU A 287 -14.86 4.79 10.99
C LEU A 287 -15.37 5.35 12.31
N SER A 288 -15.72 6.64 12.37
CA SER A 288 -16.27 7.26 13.58
C SER A 288 -17.60 6.64 14.00
N ASN A 289 -18.45 6.27 13.05
CA ASN A 289 -19.71 5.55 13.34
C ASN A 289 -19.46 4.13 13.86
N MET A 290 -18.45 3.44 13.31
CA MET A 290 -18.00 2.14 13.82
C MET A 290 -17.47 2.25 15.26
N VAL A 291 -16.70 3.30 15.58
CA VAL A 291 -16.27 3.59 16.96
C VAL A 291 -17.47 3.70 17.89
N ARG A 292 -18.46 4.53 17.55
CA ARG A 292 -19.68 4.73 18.37
C ARG A 292 -20.47 3.44 18.60
N TYR A 293 -20.55 2.59 17.59
CA TYR A 293 -21.22 1.30 17.73
C TYR A 293 -20.40 0.36 18.63
N THR A 294 -19.10 0.20 18.34
CA THR A 294 -18.22 -0.71 19.06
C THR A 294 -18.07 -0.35 20.53
N GLN A 295 -18.00 0.95 20.85
CA GLN A 295 -17.87 1.43 22.23
C GLN A 295 -19.04 0.95 23.13
N LYS A 296 -20.25 0.78 22.56
CA LYS A 296 -21.42 0.25 23.28
C LYS A 296 -21.25 -1.21 23.68
N THR A 297 -20.38 -1.95 23.01
CA THR A 297 -20.12 -3.36 23.33
C THR A 297 -19.25 -3.53 24.58
N GLY A 298 -18.60 -2.45 25.04
CA GLY A 298 -17.67 -2.48 26.16
C GLY A 298 -16.32 -3.18 25.88
N LYS A 299 -16.11 -3.70 24.67
CA LYS A 299 -14.88 -4.38 24.28
C LYS A 299 -13.74 -3.41 23.97
N GLN A 300 -12.51 -3.88 24.16
CA GLN A 300 -11.30 -3.18 23.72
C GLN A 300 -10.91 -3.65 22.32
N VAL A 301 -11.13 -2.79 21.33
CA VAL A 301 -11.02 -3.15 19.90
C VAL A 301 -10.16 -2.14 19.13
N ALA A 302 -9.36 -2.64 18.20
CA ALA A 302 -8.70 -1.84 17.17
C ALA A 302 -9.31 -2.18 15.79
N LEU A 303 -10.07 -1.26 15.22
CA LEU A 303 -10.57 -1.38 13.86
C LEU A 303 -9.51 -0.88 12.90
N ILE A 304 -9.12 -1.69 11.91
CA ILE A 304 -8.00 -1.42 11.00
C ILE A 304 -8.52 -1.47 9.57
N ALA A 305 -8.21 -0.45 8.79
CA ALA A 305 -8.51 -0.40 7.37
C ALA A 305 -7.27 0.08 6.61
N GLY A 306 -6.86 -0.67 5.60
CA GLY A 306 -5.77 -0.29 4.71
C GLY A 306 -6.28 0.03 3.32
N GLY A 307 -5.56 0.89 2.60
CA GLY A 307 -5.95 1.23 1.25
C GLY A 307 -5.36 2.56 0.78
N GLU A 308 -6.00 3.14 -0.21
CA GLU A 308 -5.64 4.44 -0.76
C GLU A 308 -6.93 5.25 -1.01
N THR A 309 -7.28 6.12 -0.06
CA THR A 309 -8.43 7.01 -0.20
C THR A 309 -8.09 8.19 -1.12
N VAL A 310 -9.12 8.88 -1.60
CA VAL A 310 -8.97 10.04 -2.46
C VAL A 310 -9.50 11.30 -1.80
N VAL A 311 -9.01 12.47 -2.24
CA VAL A 311 -9.50 13.79 -1.82
C VAL A 311 -10.03 14.52 -3.03
N HIS A 312 -11.26 15.02 -2.96
CA HIS A 312 -11.77 15.98 -3.92
C HIS A 312 -11.34 17.38 -3.50
N LEU A 313 -10.48 17.99 -4.30
CA LEU A 313 -10.00 19.35 -4.04
C LEU A 313 -11.10 20.36 -4.42
N THR A 314 -11.66 21.01 -3.41
CA THR A 314 -12.71 22.04 -3.54
C THR A 314 -12.26 23.39 -3.02
N GLY A 315 -11.21 23.43 -2.20
CA GLY A 315 -10.66 24.61 -1.55
C GLY A 315 -9.20 24.87 -1.91
N HIS A 316 -8.56 25.72 -1.13
CA HIS A 316 -7.17 26.17 -1.31
C HIS A 316 -6.29 25.83 -0.10
N GLY A 317 -6.83 25.12 0.87
CA GLY A 317 -6.14 24.74 2.08
C GLY A 317 -5.01 23.74 1.85
N LYS A 318 -4.35 23.35 2.94
CA LYS A 318 -3.24 22.40 2.96
C LYS A 318 -3.65 21.14 3.70
N GLY A 319 -3.39 19.98 3.10
CA GLY A 319 -3.69 18.69 3.71
C GLY A 319 -3.42 17.54 2.75
N GLY A 320 -3.74 16.34 3.20
CA GLY A 320 -3.71 15.12 2.44
C GLY A 320 -4.84 14.19 2.87
N ARG A 321 -4.96 13.05 2.20
CA ARG A 321 -6.07 12.09 2.40
C ARG A 321 -6.11 11.51 3.81
N ASN A 322 -4.96 11.23 4.40
CA ASN A 322 -4.87 10.68 5.75
C ASN A 322 -5.23 11.71 6.82
N GLN A 323 -4.82 12.96 6.63
CA GLN A 323 -5.18 14.08 7.48
C GLN A 323 -6.67 14.39 7.37
N GLU A 324 -7.24 14.40 6.15
CA GLU A 324 -8.66 14.65 5.92
C GLU A 324 -9.54 13.55 6.53
N LEU A 325 -9.16 12.27 6.37
CA LEU A 325 -9.83 11.13 6.99
C LEU A 325 -9.87 11.26 8.51
N ALA A 326 -8.72 11.52 9.13
CA ALA A 326 -8.64 11.67 10.58
C ALA A 326 -9.50 12.85 11.08
N LEU A 327 -9.37 14.04 10.46
CA LEU A 327 -10.14 15.22 10.85
C LEU A 327 -11.65 14.99 10.69
N ALA A 328 -12.08 14.32 9.62
CA ALA A 328 -13.49 14.01 9.36
C ALA A 328 -14.09 13.03 10.40
N ALA A 329 -13.28 12.23 11.06
CA ALA A 329 -13.73 11.36 12.14
C ALA A 329 -14.01 12.12 13.45
N ALA A 330 -13.36 13.27 13.69
CA ALA A 330 -13.43 14.00 14.96
C ALA A 330 -14.85 14.36 15.40
N PRO A 331 -15.77 14.86 14.55
CA PRO A 331 -17.15 15.16 14.96
C PRO A 331 -17.91 13.91 15.44
N GLY A 332 -17.68 12.77 14.77
CA GLY A 332 -18.38 11.53 15.07
C GLY A 332 -17.99 10.90 16.41
N ILE A 333 -16.77 11.16 16.90
CA ILE A 333 -16.25 10.65 18.18
C ILE A 333 -16.20 11.71 19.28
N ALA A 334 -16.72 12.92 19.00
CA ALA A 334 -16.68 14.03 19.95
C ALA A 334 -17.35 13.68 21.29
N GLY A 335 -16.63 13.95 22.38
CA GLY A 335 -17.10 13.67 23.76
C GLY A 335 -17.05 12.20 24.16
N LEU A 336 -16.56 11.30 23.29
CA LEU A 336 -16.34 9.89 23.65
C LEU A 336 -14.98 9.74 24.33
N ASP A 337 -14.95 9.12 25.49
CA ASP A 337 -13.71 8.81 26.19
C ASP A 337 -13.11 7.49 25.69
N GLY A 338 -11.79 7.39 25.75
CA GLY A 338 -11.07 6.14 25.46
C GLY A 338 -11.10 5.72 23.99
N CYS A 339 -11.27 6.64 23.06
CA CYS A 339 -11.18 6.34 21.63
C CYS A 339 -10.33 7.35 20.87
N ALA A 340 -9.69 6.88 19.80
CA ALA A 340 -8.94 7.69 18.85
C ALA A 340 -9.09 7.13 17.45
N VAL A 341 -9.02 8.00 16.43
CA VAL A 341 -8.95 7.61 15.01
C VAL A 341 -7.72 8.27 14.43
N PHE A 342 -6.92 7.48 13.74
CA PHE A 342 -5.74 7.98 13.03
C PHE A 342 -5.59 7.30 11.67
N SER A 343 -4.94 8.01 10.76
CA SER A 343 -4.60 7.50 9.44
C SER A 343 -3.24 8.03 9.01
N VAL A 344 -2.47 7.19 8.33
CA VAL A 344 -1.08 7.49 7.98
C VAL A 344 -0.69 6.83 6.67
N GLY A 345 0.01 7.59 5.81
CA GLY A 345 0.70 7.07 4.63
C GLY A 345 2.02 6.41 5.01
N SER A 346 2.27 5.23 4.47
CA SER A 346 3.49 4.46 4.77
C SER A 346 4.77 5.14 4.29
N ASP A 347 4.71 6.04 3.30
CA ASP A 347 5.86 6.78 2.77
C ASP A 347 6.32 7.96 3.65
N GLY A 348 5.53 8.30 4.67
CA GLY A 348 5.84 9.36 5.61
C GLY A 348 5.44 10.74 5.14
N THR A 349 4.67 10.83 4.06
CA THR A 349 4.13 12.08 3.52
C THR A 349 2.64 11.94 3.21
N ASP A 350 1.88 13.05 3.28
CA ASP A 350 0.46 13.07 2.98
C ASP A 350 0.08 14.37 2.28
N GLY A 351 -0.15 14.29 0.97
CA GLY A 351 -0.33 15.45 0.11
C GLY A 351 0.93 16.35 0.07
N PRO A 352 0.79 17.68 -0.11
CA PRO A 352 1.92 18.61 -0.17
C PRO A 352 2.39 19.02 1.26
N THR A 353 2.44 18.08 2.21
CA THR A 353 2.77 18.35 3.61
C THR A 353 3.98 17.53 4.08
N ASP A 354 4.53 17.89 5.24
CA ASP A 354 5.59 17.15 5.94
C ASP A 354 5.03 16.13 6.96
N ALA A 355 3.70 16.04 7.07
CA ALA A 355 3.04 15.04 7.90
C ALA A 355 2.75 13.76 7.12
N ALA A 356 2.90 12.61 7.76
CA ALA A 356 2.49 11.32 7.23
C ALA A 356 0.97 11.11 7.33
N GLY A 357 0.29 11.86 8.20
CA GLY A 357 -1.15 11.75 8.41
C GLY A 357 -1.64 12.51 9.62
N GLY A 358 -2.75 12.04 10.20
CA GLY A 358 -3.41 12.70 11.32
C GLY A 358 -3.99 11.73 12.35
N SER A 359 -4.19 12.25 13.57
CA SER A 359 -4.82 11.56 14.69
C SER A 359 -5.77 12.49 15.41
N VAL A 360 -6.94 11.98 15.77
CA VAL A 360 -7.99 12.68 16.53
C VAL A 360 -8.54 11.80 17.64
N ASP A 361 -9.08 12.43 18.66
CA ASP A 361 -9.73 11.78 19.81
C ASP A 361 -11.06 12.46 20.16
N GLY A 362 -11.70 12.01 21.24
CA GLY A 362 -12.97 12.58 21.71
C GLY A 362 -12.91 14.04 22.14
N GLN A 363 -11.71 14.61 22.34
CA GLN A 363 -11.53 16.01 22.78
C GLN A 363 -11.20 16.94 21.59
N THR A 364 -10.81 16.39 20.46
CA THR A 364 -10.30 17.15 19.30
C THR A 364 -11.30 18.21 18.82
N GLN A 365 -12.58 17.87 18.68
CA GLN A 365 -13.60 18.84 18.23
C GLN A 365 -13.74 20.02 19.22
N ALA A 366 -13.75 19.75 20.52
CA ALA A 366 -13.86 20.78 21.53
C ALA A 366 -12.63 21.70 21.54
N GLN A 367 -11.43 21.13 21.39
CA GLN A 367 -10.17 21.88 21.30
C GLN A 367 -10.15 22.82 20.08
N LEU A 368 -10.55 22.32 18.91
CA LEU A 368 -10.61 23.10 17.66
C LEU A 368 -11.64 24.21 17.75
N ARG A 369 -12.83 23.91 18.29
CA ARG A 369 -13.89 24.89 18.50
C ARG A 369 -13.46 26.01 19.45
N ALA A 370 -12.74 25.69 20.54
CA ALA A 370 -12.20 26.68 21.46
C ALA A 370 -11.19 27.62 20.83
N GLN A 371 -10.54 27.20 19.73
CA GLN A 371 -9.60 27.99 18.93
C GLN A 371 -10.27 28.66 17.70
N GLY A 372 -11.60 28.65 17.64
CA GLY A 372 -12.36 29.26 16.54
C GLY A 372 -12.26 28.49 15.21
N CYS A 373 -11.86 27.22 15.24
CA CYS A 373 -11.74 26.38 14.07
C CYS A 373 -13.01 25.53 13.88
N ASP A 374 -13.73 25.73 12.79
CA ASP A 374 -14.86 24.91 12.37
C ASP A 374 -14.38 23.76 11.49
N ILE A 375 -14.55 22.53 11.92
CA ILE A 375 -14.06 21.33 11.22
C ILE A 375 -14.71 21.20 9.83
N PHE A 376 -16.01 21.51 9.70
CA PHE A 376 -16.71 21.35 8.42
C PHE A 376 -16.27 22.39 7.40
N ALA A 377 -16.09 23.64 7.83
CA ALA A 377 -15.53 24.68 6.96
C ALA A 377 -14.08 24.36 6.56
N THR A 378 -13.29 23.84 7.49
CA THR A 378 -11.90 23.41 7.26
C THR A 378 -11.81 22.27 6.25
N LEU A 379 -12.68 21.25 6.37
CA LEU A 379 -12.76 20.15 5.40
C LEU A 379 -13.24 20.63 4.03
N ALA A 380 -14.17 21.58 3.96
CA ALA A 380 -14.62 22.16 2.69
C ALA A 380 -13.51 22.92 1.96
N ASP A 381 -12.57 23.51 2.70
CA ASP A 381 -11.39 24.19 2.15
C ASP A 381 -10.18 23.25 1.96
N ASN A 382 -10.29 21.95 2.26
CA ASN A 382 -9.21 20.95 2.24
C ASN A 382 -8.01 21.34 3.13
N ASP A 383 -8.25 21.99 4.30
CA ASP A 383 -7.20 22.54 5.18
C ASP A 383 -6.97 21.72 6.45
N ALA A 384 -7.02 20.39 6.32
CA ALA A 384 -6.87 19.47 7.44
C ALA A 384 -5.54 19.62 8.16
N TYR A 385 -4.47 19.98 7.46
CA TYR A 385 -3.14 20.18 8.04
C TYR A 385 -3.13 21.21 9.17
N HIS A 386 -3.62 22.41 8.91
CA HIS A 386 -3.60 23.50 9.89
C HIS A 386 -4.54 23.23 11.07
N ALA A 387 -5.68 22.57 10.84
CA ALA A 387 -6.55 22.16 11.93
C ALA A 387 -5.87 21.14 12.85
N LEU A 388 -5.28 20.07 12.28
CA LEU A 388 -4.57 19.06 13.05
C LEU A 388 -3.33 19.62 13.74
N GLN A 389 -2.63 20.56 13.12
CA GLN A 389 -1.51 21.26 13.74
C GLN A 389 -1.95 22.00 15.01
N LYS A 390 -3.09 22.69 14.97
CA LYS A 390 -3.63 23.43 16.14
C LYS A 390 -3.94 22.53 17.33
N CYS A 391 -4.45 21.32 17.10
CA CYS A 391 -4.77 20.39 18.19
C CYS A 391 -3.68 19.35 18.49
N GLY A 392 -2.49 19.45 17.85
CA GLY A 392 -1.40 18.48 18.04
C GLY A 392 -1.69 17.11 17.41
N GLY A 393 -2.61 17.07 16.44
CA GLY A 393 -3.07 15.85 15.81
C GLY A 393 -2.21 15.39 14.61
N LEU A 394 -1.20 16.15 14.17
CA LEU A 394 -0.33 15.72 13.08
C LEU A 394 0.54 14.51 13.47
N ILE A 395 0.68 13.57 12.57
CA ILE A 395 1.64 12.45 12.67
C ILE A 395 2.83 12.77 11.78
N LEU A 396 3.99 12.93 12.39
CA LEU A 396 5.24 13.31 11.72
C LEU A 396 6.22 12.14 11.85
N THR A 397 6.53 11.46 10.75
CA THR A 397 7.49 10.35 10.71
C THR A 397 8.78 10.72 9.97
N GLY A 398 8.73 11.76 9.16
CA GLY A 398 9.70 12.00 8.11
C GLY A 398 9.60 10.95 6.99
N PRO A 399 10.38 11.11 5.90
CA PRO A 399 10.40 10.13 4.81
C PRO A 399 10.82 8.75 5.29
N THR A 400 10.01 7.74 5.05
CA THR A 400 10.21 6.38 5.57
C THR A 400 11.04 5.49 4.65
N GLY A 401 11.08 5.79 3.36
CA GLY A 401 11.78 4.98 2.36
C GLY A 401 10.97 3.80 1.81
N THR A 402 9.72 3.65 2.23
CA THR A 402 8.75 2.69 1.66
C THR A 402 7.54 3.42 1.07
N ASN A 403 6.74 2.73 0.27
CA ASN A 403 5.40 3.16 -0.14
C ASN A 403 4.57 1.92 -0.46
N VAL A 404 3.68 1.58 0.46
CA VAL A 404 2.73 0.47 0.35
C VAL A 404 1.33 0.92 0.76
N ASN A 405 0.96 2.12 0.34
CA ASN A 405 -0.31 2.81 0.63
C ASN A 405 -0.48 3.20 2.11
N ASP A 406 -1.72 3.28 2.59
CA ASP A 406 -2.08 3.87 3.87
C ASP A 406 -2.67 2.84 4.84
N VAL A 407 -2.58 3.15 6.13
CA VAL A 407 -3.32 2.44 7.18
C VAL A 407 -4.09 3.43 8.05
N SER A 408 -5.38 3.13 8.24
CA SER A 408 -6.29 3.86 9.11
C SER A 408 -6.69 2.96 10.28
N VAL A 409 -6.65 3.48 11.50
CA VAL A 409 -6.96 2.72 12.69
C VAL A 409 -7.89 3.51 13.60
N ALA A 410 -8.89 2.83 14.13
CA ALA A 410 -9.69 3.35 15.22
C ALA A 410 -9.46 2.50 16.47
N LEU A 411 -8.94 3.11 17.54
CA LEU A 411 -8.75 2.50 18.85
C LEU A 411 -9.95 2.76 19.73
N ILE A 412 -10.49 1.73 20.34
CA ILE A 412 -11.61 1.79 21.27
C ILE A 412 -11.20 1.03 22.53
N ARG A 413 -11.03 1.75 23.65
CA ARG A 413 -10.76 1.13 24.96
C ARG A 413 -12.03 0.56 25.56
N ALA A 414 -11.86 -0.47 26.37
CA ALA A 414 -12.96 -1.05 27.13
C ALA A 414 -13.63 0.01 28.02
N ASN A 415 -14.94 0.15 27.90
CA ASN A 415 -15.75 1.01 28.76
C ASN A 415 -16.66 0.16 29.62
N LEU A 416 -16.22 -0.11 30.86
CA LEU A 416 -16.97 -0.95 31.82
C LEU A 416 -18.39 -0.44 32.06
N LYS A 417 -18.61 0.90 32.06
CA LYS A 417 -19.97 1.45 32.22
C LYS A 417 -20.86 1.12 31.04
N ALA A 418 -20.32 1.22 29.80
CA ALA A 418 -21.04 0.85 28.58
C ALA A 418 -21.31 -0.66 28.52
N ALA A 419 -20.36 -1.49 28.92
CA ALA A 419 -20.52 -2.95 29.00
C ALA A 419 -21.64 -3.38 29.95
N VAL A 420 -21.70 -2.77 31.11
CA VAL A 420 -22.79 -3.03 32.10
C VAL A 420 -24.14 -2.58 31.53
N THR A 421 -24.20 -1.40 30.90
CA THR A 421 -25.45 -0.90 30.29
C THR A 421 -25.92 -1.77 29.14
N ALA A 422 -25.01 -2.26 28.29
CA ALA A 422 -25.34 -3.16 27.19
C ALA A 422 -25.89 -4.49 27.68
N LYS A 423 -25.23 -5.10 28.69
CA LYS A 423 -25.73 -6.32 29.34
C LYS A 423 -27.10 -6.12 29.98
N MET A 424 -27.33 -4.97 30.63
CA MET A 424 -28.66 -4.65 31.22
C MET A 424 -29.73 -4.44 30.14
N HIS A 425 -29.38 -4.02 28.94
CA HIS A 425 -30.32 -3.86 27.84
C HIS A 425 -30.68 -5.20 27.19
N ASP A 426 -29.70 -6.08 26.96
CA ASP A 426 -29.91 -7.45 26.51
C ASP A 426 -30.73 -8.26 27.54
N TYR A 427 -30.48 -8.03 28.81
CA TYR A 427 -31.17 -8.63 29.92
C TYR A 427 -32.65 -8.21 30.00
N LYS A 428 -33.02 -7.00 29.62
CA LYS A 428 -34.43 -6.55 29.57
C LYS A 428 -35.19 -7.11 28.37
N ALA A 429 -34.48 -7.64 27.33
CA ALA A 429 -35.10 -8.22 26.17
C ALA A 429 -35.48 -9.69 26.33
N ASP A 430 -34.90 -10.40 27.32
CA ASP A 430 -35.21 -11.80 27.60
C ASP A 430 -35.99 -11.92 28.95
N LYS A 431 -37.31 -12.25 28.84
CA LYS A 431 -38.19 -12.35 30.04
C LYS A 431 -37.73 -13.40 31.06
N THR A 432 -37.00 -14.42 30.60
CA THR A 432 -36.45 -15.50 31.46
C THR A 432 -35.28 -15.01 32.31
N GLU A 433 -34.50 -14.03 31.83
CA GLU A 433 -33.41 -13.45 32.58
C GLU A 433 -33.87 -12.42 33.61
N VAL A 434 -35.05 -11.79 33.45
CA VAL A 434 -35.63 -10.86 34.41
C VAL A 434 -36.04 -11.60 35.70
N GLU A 435 -36.49 -12.86 35.59
CA GLU A 435 -36.78 -13.71 36.76
C GLU A 435 -35.51 -14.08 37.54
N LEU A 436 -34.39 -14.34 36.83
CA LEU A 436 -33.08 -14.59 37.47
C LEU A 436 -32.50 -13.38 38.18
N ILE A 437 -32.80 -12.14 37.75
CA ILE A 437 -32.39 -10.92 38.46
C ILE A 437 -33.22 -10.74 39.73
N HIS A 438 -34.51 -11.06 39.70
CA HIS A 438 -35.35 -10.97 40.88
C HIS A 438 -34.82 -11.91 41.96
N ASP A 439 -34.43 -13.11 41.58
CA ASP A 439 -33.83 -14.12 42.45
C ASP A 439 -32.46 -13.69 42.98
N ALA A 440 -31.60 -13.07 42.14
CA ALA A 440 -30.28 -12.57 42.52
C ALA A 440 -30.35 -11.32 43.44
N LEU A 441 -31.42 -10.52 43.33
CA LEU A 441 -31.65 -9.37 44.22
C LEU A 441 -32.27 -9.79 45.58
N GLU A 442 -33.03 -10.89 45.60
CA GLU A 442 -33.55 -11.47 46.84
C GLU A 442 -32.50 -12.32 47.58
N HIS A 443 -31.46 -12.82 46.88
CA HIS A 443 -30.38 -13.60 47.47
C HIS A 443 -28.99 -13.07 47.09
N PRO A 444 -28.50 -11.96 47.70
CA PRO A 444 -27.25 -11.29 47.33
C PRO A 444 -25.96 -12.08 47.59
N SER A 445 -26.02 -13.26 48.17
CA SER A 445 -24.86 -14.09 48.52
C SER A 445 -24.34 -14.99 47.40
N GLY A 446 -24.88 -14.89 46.16
CA GLY A 446 -24.52 -15.74 45.03
C GLY A 446 -23.74 -15.06 43.90
N ILE A 447 -23.30 -13.80 44.04
CA ILE A 447 -22.50 -13.11 43.01
C ILE A 447 -21.07 -12.95 43.55
N VAL A 448 -20.22 -13.90 43.23
CA VAL A 448 -18.75 -13.78 43.28
C VAL A 448 -18.24 -13.86 41.84
#